data_d299f8920095bf710e4498414a2bb59f
#
_entry.id   d299f8920095bf710e4498414a2bb59f
#
_cell.length_a   1.000
_cell.length_b   1.000
_cell.length_c   1.000
_cell.angle_alpha   90.00
_cell.angle_beta   90.00
_cell.angle_gamma   90.00
#
_symmetry.space_group_name_H-M   'P 1'
#
loop_
_entity.id
_entity.type
_entity.pdbx_description
1 polymer ?
#
loop_
_entity_poly.entity_id
_entity_poly.type
_entity_poly.pdbx_seq_one_letter_code
_entity_poly.pdbx_strand_id
1 'polypeptide(L)'
;FANTQGNRLEFARAAPRNAQEVFEEFSFRLPDADALPLSLRELTTMYHFPPSGIASSPHLKQARFTHAPAPMNLPSAGVLLGTNTYRNQQTEIRLEVEDRLRHLYVIGQTGTGKTWLLMNQIIQDIKNGDGCCFIDPLGNDIFKILAAVPPERYKDVIYFDPADLSRPFSLNFLEYDI
;
A
#
# COMPACT_ATOMS: atom_id res chain seq x y z
N PHE A 1 -16.56 -29.93 -9.19
CA PHE A 1 -17.18 -29.95 -7.86
C PHE A 1 -18.00 -31.23 -7.74
N ALA A 2 -17.43 -32.30 -7.26
CA ALA A 2 -18.17 -33.47 -6.83
C ALA A 2 -17.95 -33.60 -5.33
N ASN A 3 -18.96 -33.26 -4.55
CA ASN A 3 -18.87 -33.52 -3.14
C ASN A 3 -19.48 -34.91 -2.85
N THR A 4 -19.01 -35.53 -1.78
CA THR A 4 -19.47 -36.81 -1.29
C THR A 4 -20.93 -36.79 -0.78
N GLN A 5 -21.59 -35.64 -0.80
CA GLN A 5 -22.97 -35.45 -0.33
C GLN A 5 -23.97 -35.17 -1.46
N GLY A 6 -23.56 -35.33 -2.71
CA GLY A 6 -24.45 -35.26 -3.86
C GLY A 6 -24.67 -33.87 -4.49
N ASN A 7 -24.10 -32.81 -3.93
CA ASN A 7 -24.17 -31.48 -4.53
C ASN A 7 -23.21 -31.39 -5.70
N ARG A 8 -23.70 -30.93 -6.84
CA ARG A 8 -22.94 -30.84 -8.07
C ARG A 8 -23.21 -29.50 -8.75
N LEU A 9 -22.16 -28.80 -9.18
CA LEU A 9 -22.30 -27.65 -10.02
C LEU A 9 -22.53 -28.09 -11.47
N GLU A 10 -23.62 -27.64 -12.04
CA GLU A 10 -23.94 -27.84 -13.44
C GLU A 10 -24.15 -26.48 -14.12
N PHE A 11 -23.81 -26.44 -15.41
CA PHE A 11 -24.14 -25.24 -16.21
C PHE A 11 -25.65 -25.20 -16.44
N ALA A 12 -26.33 -24.28 -15.74
CA ALA A 12 -27.71 -23.97 -16.03
C ALA A 12 -27.76 -23.12 -17.30
N ARG A 13 -28.37 -23.65 -18.36
CA ARG A 13 -28.76 -22.86 -19.53
C ARG A 13 -30.07 -22.18 -19.16
N ALA A 14 -30.01 -20.89 -18.84
CA ALA A 14 -31.21 -20.11 -18.64
C ALA A 14 -32.11 -20.19 -19.88
N ALA A 15 -33.33 -20.63 -19.71
CA ALA A 15 -34.30 -20.54 -20.80
C ALA A 15 -34.53 -19.06 -21.15
N PRO A 16 -34.79 -18.72 -22.44
CA PRO A 16 -34.95 -17.33 -22.85
C PRO A 16 -36.00 -16.54 -22.06
N ARG A 17 -36.96 -17.20 -21.46
CA ARG A 17 -38.00 -16.58 -20.62
C ARG A 17 -37.53 -16.17 -19.22
N ASN A 18 -36.45 -16.77 -18.71
CA ASN A 18 -35.96 -16.52 -17.35
C ASN A 18 -34.60 -15.73 -17.39
N ALA A 19 -34.07 -15.47 -18.58
CA ALA A 19 -32.76 -14.82 -18.71
C ALA A 19 -32.77 -13.39 -18.14
N GLN A 20 -33.88 -12.66 -18.26
CA GLN A 20 -34.00 -11.33 -17.73
C GLN A 20 -34.13 -11.34 -16.21
N GLU A 21 -34.91 -12.24 -15.67
CA GLU A 21 -35.07 -12.44 -14.23
C GLU A 21 -33.74 -12.80 -13.56
N VAL A 22 -33.02 -13.78 -14.11
CA VAL A 22 -31.68 -14.16 -13.65
C VAL A 22 -30.69 -12.99 -13.76
N PHE A 23 -30.78 -12.18 -14.82
CA PHE A 23 -29.94 -11.00 -14.97
C PHE A 23 -30.25 -9.90 -13.94
N GLU A 24 -31.51 -9.70 -13.65
CA GLU A 24 -31.94 -8.74 -12.61
C GLU A 24 -31.52 -9.19 -11.22
N GLU A 25 -31.76 -10.46 -10.86
CA GLU A 25 -31.32 -11.04 -9.59
C GLU A 25 -29.81 -10.94 -9.40
N PHE A 26 -29.03 -11.27 -10.43
CA PHE A 26 -27.57 -11.14 -10.40
C PHE A 26 -27.13 -9.69 -10.29
N SER A 27 -27.74 -8.79 -11.06
CA SER A 27 -27.37 -7.35 -11.11
C SER A 27 -27.70 -6.63 -9.80
N PHE A 28 -28.83 -6.95 -9.20
CA PHE A 28 -29.28 -6.37 -7.94
C PHE A 28 -28.87 -7.16 -6.70
N ARG A 29 -28.16 -8.30 -6.89
CA ARG A 29 -27.72 -9.20 -5.81
C ARG A 29 -28.91 -9.67 -4.94
N LEU A 30 -30.03 -9.94 -5.55
CA LEU A 30 -31.21 -10.43 -4.86
C LEU A 30 -30.98 -11.92 -4.49
N PRO A 31 -31.38 -12.33 -3.28
CA PRO A 31 -31.31 -13.74 -2.92
C PRO A 31 -32.36 -14.51 -3.72
N ASP A 32 -31.91 -15.57 -4.40
CA ASP A 32 -32.80 -16.54 -5.05
C ASP A 32 -33.57 -17.33 -3.99
N ALA A 33 -34.87 -17.54 -4.23
CA ALA A 33 -35.72 -18.38 -3.36
C ALA A 33 -35.24 -19.84 -3.31
N ASP A 34 -34.58 -20.31 -4.37
CA ASP A 34 -34.00 -21.64 -4.50
C ASP A 34 -32.50 -21.69 -4.15
N ALA A 35 -32.00 -20.70 -3.40
CA ALA A 35 -30.59 -20.64 -2.99
C ALA A 35 -30.16 -21.91 -2.25
N LEU A 36 -29.15 -22.61 -2.77
CA LEU A 36 -28.58 -23.79 -2.14
C LEU A 36 -27.77 -23.38 -0.92
N PRO A 37 -28.04 -23.92 0.27
CA PRO A 37 -27.20 -23.71 1.43
C PRO A 37 -25.84 -24.35 1.20
N LEU A 38 -24.80 -23.55 1.19
CA LEU A 38 -23.42 -24.00 1.10
C LEU A 38 -22.82 -24.08 2.51
N SER A 39 -22.13 -25.18 2.80
CA SER A 39 -21.31 -25.27 4.00
C SER A 39 -20.10 -24.32 3.89
N LEU A 40 -19.52 -23.91 5.02
CA LEU A 40 -18.33 -23.07 5.05
C LEU A 40 -17.16 -23.70 4.23
N ARG A 41 -17.06 -25.03 4.25
CA ARG A 41 -16.03 -25.75 3.52
C ARG A 41 -16.25 -25.70 1.99
N GLU A 42 -17.48 -25.75 1.54
CA GLU A 42 -17.84 -25.62 0.13
C GLU A 42 -17.61 -24.19 -0.33
N LEU A 43 -18.00 -23.20 0.48
CA LEU A 43 -17.78 -21.79 0.20
C LEU A 43 -16.28 -21.46 0.10
N THR A 44 -15.44 -21.95 1.00
CA THR A 44 -13.99 -21.75 0.93
C THR A 44 -13.33 -22.41 -0.26
N THR A 45 -13.91 -23.49 -0.78
CA THR A 45 -13.43 -24.13 -2.02
C THR A 45 -13.79 -23.30 -3.25
N MET A 46 -14.93 -22.63 -3.24
CA MET A 46 -15.37 -21.75 -4.33
C MET A 46 -14.68 -20.39 -4.28
N TYR A 47 -14.46 -19.86 -3.09
CA TYR A 47 -13.92 -18.52 -2.85
C TYR A 47 -12.61 -18.62 -2.09
N HIS A 48 -11.51 -18.82 -2.81
CA HIS A 48 -10.18 -18.88 -2.23
C HIS A 48 -9.22 -18.00 -3.03
N PHE A 49 -8.23 -17.46 -2.34
CA PHE A 49 -7.15 -16.75 -3.01
C PHE A 49 -6.32 -17.74 -3.83
N PRO A 50 -6.03 -17.45 -5.11
CA PRO A 50 -5.19 -18.34 -5.91
C PRO A 50 -3.82 -18.49 -5.25
N PRO A 51 -3.34 -19.72 -5.02
CA PRO A 51 -1.98 -19.91 -4.52
C PRO A 51 -0.96 -19.39 -5.55
N SER A 52 0.15 -18.87 -5.06
CA SER A 52 1.19 -18.16 -5.83
C SER A 52 1.83 -18.99 -6.97
N GLY A 53 1.54 -20.28 -7.07
CA GLY A 53 2.06 -21.16 -8.12
C GLY A 53 1.07 -21.50 -9.25
N ILE A 54 -0.17 -21.07 -9.18
CA ILE A 54 -1.14 -21.36 -10.25
C ILE A 54 -0.96 -20.33 -11.35
N ALA A 55 -0.71 -20.82 -12.57
CA ALA A 55 -0.74 -20.00 -13.77
C ALA A 55 -2.07 -19.26 -13.83
N SER A 56 -2.01 -17.95 -13.68
CA SER A 56 -3.15 -17.08 -13.53
C SER A 56 -4.08 -17.13 -14.74
N SER A 57 -5.37 -17.02 -14.48
CA SER A 57 -6.33 -16.62 -15.50
C SER A 57 -5.82 -15.38 -16.23
N PRO A 58 -5.99 -15.26 -17.56
CA PRO A 58 -5.59 -14.07 -18.32
C PRO A 58 -6.22 -12.78 -17.81
N HIS A 59 -7.28 -12.87 -17.00
CA HIS A 59 -7.96 -11.75 -16.37
C HIS A 59 -7.36 -11.36 -15.00
N LEU A 60 -6.53 -12.21 -14.38
CA LEU A 60 -5.82 -11.91 -13.15
C LEU A 60 -4.41 -11.43 -13.48
N LYS A 61 -4.23 -10.12 -13.55
CA LYS A 61 -2.90 -9.52 -13.71
C LYS A 61 -2.12 -9.70 -12.41
N GLN A 62 -1.30 -10.72 -12.34
CA GLN A 62 -0.31 -10.83 -11.27
C GLN A 62 0.86 -9.89 -11.57
N ALA A 63 1.30 -9.15 -10.55
CA ALA A 63 2.55 -8.42 -10.65
C ALA A 63 3.68 -9.44 -10.87
N ARG A 64 4.44 -9.28 -11.96
CA ARG A 64 5.63 -10.10 -12.19
C ARG A 64 6.71 -9.66 -11.20
N PHE A 65 6.97 -10.48 -10.21
CA PHE A 65 8.10 -10.30 -9.32
C PHE A 65 9.33 -10.96 -9.97
N THR A 66 10.32 -10.16 -10.27
CA THR A 66 11.63 -10.67 -10.70
C THR A 66 12.54 -10.68 -9.49
N HIS A 67 12.95 -11.85 -9.05
CA HIS A 67 13.97 -11.98 -8.03
C HIS A 67 15.35 -11.85 -8.68
N ALA A 68 16.06 -10.80 -8.32
CA ALA A 68 17.40 -10.54 -8.81
C ALA A 68 18.33 -10.26 -7.61
N PRO A 69 19.64 -10.57 -7.73
CA PRO A 69 20.61 -10.14 -6.72
C PRO A 69 20.66 -8.62 -6.66
N ALA A 70 21.05 -8.11 -5.50
CA ALA A 70 21.32 -6.69 -5.35
C ALA A 70 22.46 -6.23 -6.28
N PRO A 71 22.46 -4.98 -6.76
CA PRO A 71 23.59 -4.43 -7.52
C PRO A 71 24.90 -4.54 -6.72
N MET A 72 26.01 -4.70 -7.43
CA MET A 72 27.32 -4.87 -6.78
C MET A 72 27.88 -3.58 -6.14
N ASN A 73 27.47 -2.42 -6.67
CA ASN A 73 27.98 -1.11 -6.23
C ASN A 73 26.92 -0.39 -5.40
N LEU A 74 26.60 -0.96 -4.24
CA LEU A 74 25.68 -0.33 -3.32
C LEU A 74 26.40 0.58 -2.34
N PRO A 75 25.86 1.77 -2.02
CA PRO A 75 26.41 2.61 -1.00
C PRO A 75 26.32 1.94 0.38
N SER A 76 27.38 2.10 1.18
CA SER A 76 27.42 1.62 2.56
C SER A 76 26.81 2.61 3.56
N ALA A 77 26.63 3.86 3.16
CA ALA A 77 26.07 4.94 3.96
C ALA A 77 24.80 5.52 3.33
N GLY A 78 24.08 6.36 4.07
CA GLY A 78 22.85 6.98 3.60
C GLY A 78 21.59 6.35 4.15
N VAL A 79 20.43 6.81 3.65
CA VAL A 79 19.13 6.39 4.12
C VAL A 79 18.79 4.99 3.64
N LEU A 80 18.34 4.12 4.54
CA LEU A 80 17.93 2.76 4.22
C LEU A 80 16.56 2.81 3.52
N LEU A 81 16.53 2.31 2.29
CA LEU A 81 15.29 2.16 1.52
C LEU A 81 14.60 0.82 1.79
N GLY A 82 15.36 -0.22 2.07
CA GLY A 82 14.85 -1.56 2.31
C GLY A 82 15.95 -2.62 2.23
N THR A 83 15.53 -3.88 2.26
CA THR A 83 16.44 -5.03 2.19
C THR A 83 16.11 -5.90 0.99
N ASN A 84 17.09 -6.15 0.14
CA ASN A 84 16.97 -7.15 -0.91
C ASN A 84 17.27 -8.53 -0.33
N THR A 85 16.37 -9.48 -0.55
CA THR A 85 16.59 -10.88 -0.16
C THR A 85 16.68 -11.74 -1.42
N TYR A 86 17.87 -12.26 -1.69
CA TYR A 86 18.11 -13.13 -2.82
C TYR A 86 18.90 -14.38 -2.39
N ARG A 87 18.38 -15.58 -2.67
CA ARG A 87 19.01 -16.87 -2.31
C ARG A 87 19.45 -16.94 -0.83
N ASN A 88 18.59 -16.51 0.10
CA ASN A 88 18.85 -16.41 1.55
C ASN A 88 19.93 -15.41 1.96
N GLN A 89 20.44 -14.61 1.04
CA GLN A 89 21.34 -13.50 1.34
C GLN A 89 20.54 -12.21 1.43
N GLN A 90 20.71 -11.49 2.52
CA GLN A 90 20.09 -10.19 2.74
C GLN A 90 21.10 -9.08 2.50
N THR A 91 20.73 -8.11 1.69
CA THR A 91 21.56 -6.94 1.37
C THR A 91 20.76 -5.68 1.58
N GLU A 92 21.24 -4.77 2.41
CA GLU A 92 20.61 -3.47 2.62
C GLU A 92 20.77 -2.59 1.38
N ILE A 93 19.67 -1.94 0.97
CA ILE A 93 19.67 -0.99 -0.13
C ILE A 93 19.57 0.40 0.47
N ARG A 94 20.60 1.20 0.26
CA ARG A 94 20.70 2.57 0.79
C ARG A 94 20.74 3.58 -0.34
N LEU A 95 20.29 4.79 -0.04
CA LEU A 95 20.34 5.94 -0.94
C LEU A 95 21.27 6.98 -0.35
N GLU A 96 22.31 7.34 -1.09
CA GLU A 96 23.30 8.34 -0.67
C GLU A 96 22.69 9.74 -0.62
N VAL A 97 23.29 10.60 0.20
CA VAL A 97 22.86 12.00 0.34
C VAL A 97 22.94 12.75 -0.99
N GLU A 98 24.01 12.53 -1.76
CA GLU A 98 24.21 13.19 -3.06
C GLU A 98 23.12 12.82 -4.07
N ASP A 99 22.69 11.56 -4.07
CA ASP A 99 21.60 11.11 -4.94
C ASP A 99 20.25 11.69 -4.52
N ARG A 100 20.04 11.89 -3.22
CA ARG A 100 18.80 12.54 -2.70
C ARG A 100 18.70 14.00 -3.13
N LEU A 101 19.80 14.71 -3.29
CA LEU A 101 19.82 16.10 -3.77
C LEU A 101 19.32 16.23 -5.21
N ARG A 102 19.23 15.13 -5.96
CA ARG A 102 18.69 15.11 -7.33
C ARG A 102 17.19 14.89 -7.42
N HIS A 103 16.51 14.91 -6.29
CA HIS A 103 15.08 14.65 -6.13
C HIS A 103 14.68 13.17 -6.27
N LEU A 104 13.66 12.79 -5.53
CA LEU A 104 13.05 11.45 -5.59
C LEU A 104 11.58 11.59 -5.98
N TYR A 105 11.20 10.93 -7.05
CA TYR A 105 9.82 10.86 -7.48
C TYR A 105 9.26 9.43 -7.33
N VAL A 106 8.24 9.27 -6.48
CA VAL A 106 7.66 7.96 -6.17
C VAL A 106 6.27 7.84 -6.79
N ILE A 107 6.12 6.88 -7.71
CA ILE A 107 4.86 6.61 -8.41
C ILE A 107 4.31 5.25 -7.98
N GLY A 108 3.01 5.18 -7.80
CA GLY A 108 2.32 3.92 -7.49
C GLY A 108 0.84 4.14 -7.23
N GLN A 109 0.06 3.08 -7.26
CA GLN A 109 -1.36 3.12 -6.92
C GLN A 109 -1.57 3.42 -5.43
N THR A 110 -2.79 3.79 -5.06
CA THR A 110 -3.17 3.94 -3.65
C THR A 110 -2.98 2.62 -2.91
N GLY A 111 -2.43 2.68 -1.70
CA GLY A 111 -2.18 1.48 -0.88
C GLY A 111 -0.88 0.73 -1.19
N THR A 112 -0.06 1.16 -2.15
CA THR A 112 1.21 0.49 -2.50
C THR A 112 2.39 0.85 -1.59
N GLY A 113 2.20 1.69 -0.57
CA GLY A 113 3.24 2.03 0.41
C GLY A 113 4.08 3.25 0.08
N LYS A 114 3.70 4.11 -0.89
CA LYS A 114 4.45 5.33 -1.23
C LYS A 114 4.73 6.22 -0.02
N THR A 115 3.69 6.54 0.73
CA THR A 115 3.80 7.40 1.91
C THR A 115 4.67 6.77 3.00
N TRP A 116 4.56 5.45 3.19
CA TRP A 116 5.42 4.72 4.13
C TRP A 116 6.91 4.80 3.76
N LEU A 117 7.23 4.69 2.48
CA LEU A 117 8.60 4.84 1.99
C LEU A 117 9.15 6.23 2.33
N LEU A 118 8.36 7.30 2.06
CA LEU A 118 8.76 8.67 2.35
C LEU A 118 8.87 8.92 3.87
N MET A 119 7.90 8.49 4.65
CA MET A 119 7.93 8.63 6.12
C MET A 119 9.14 7.92 6.73
N ASN A 120 9.48 6.71 6.28
CA ASN A 120 10.65 6.00 6.77
C ASN A 120 11.95 6.75 6.50
N GLN A 121 12.08 7.43 5.37
CA GLN A 121 13.24 8.27 5.08
C GLN A 121 13.29 9.47 6.02
N ILE A 122 12.17 10.20 6.17
CA ILE A 122 12.07 11.35 7.06
C ILE A 122 12.36 10.99 8.52
N ILE A 123 11.85 9.86 9.00
CA ILE A 123 12.12 9.39 10.36
C ILE A 123 13.61 9.08 10.56
N GLN A 124 14.29 8.55 9.56
CA GLN A 124 15.73 8.34 9.61
C GLN A 124 16.48 9.68 9.66
N ASP A 125 16.09 10.65 8.83
CA ASP A 125 16.68 12.00 8.83
C ASP A 125 16.53 12.65 10.22
N ILE A 126 15.33 12.62 10.78
CA ILE A 126 15.07 13.16 12.12
C ILE A 126 15.96 12.49 13.17
N LYS A 127 16.10 11.17 13.13
CA LYS A 127 16.94 10.42 14.08
C LYS A 127 18.43 10.69 13.89
N ASN A 128 18.86 10.96 12.67
CA ASN A 128 20.25 11.29 12.36
C ASN A 128 20.61 12.73 12.71
N GLY A 129 19.65 13.57 13.06
CA GLY A 129 19.85 14.97 13.41
C GLY A 129 19.67 15.93 12.23
N ASP A 130 19.26 15.43 11.08
CA ASP A 130 19.04 16.23 9.89
C ASP A 130 17.71 17.02 9.98
N GLY A 131 17.62 18.13 9.26
CA GLY A 131 16.39 18.90 9.09
C GLY A 131 15.52 18.31 7.99
N CYS A 132 14.21 18.41 8.16
CA CYS A 132 13.27 17.99 7.14
C CYS A 132 12.04 18.91 7.11
N CYS A 133 11.40 18.97 5.96
CA CYS A 133 10.08 19.62 5.79
C CYS A 133 9.13 18.58 5.19
N PHE A 134 8.02 18.32 5.88
CA PHE A 134 6.99 17.40 5.41
C PHE A 134 5.69 18.17 5.18
N ILE A 135 5.15 18.06 3.97
CA ILE A 135 3.89 18.68 3.60
C ILE A 135 2.90 17.56 3.30
N ASP A 136 1.84 17.47 4.12
CA ASP A 136 0.77 16.48 3.98
C ASP A 136 -0.56 17.18 3.70
N PRO A 137 -1.02 17.23 2.44
CA PRO A 137 -2.29 17.87 2.10
C PRO A 137 -3.51 17.19 2.71
N LEU A 138 -3.40 15.93 3.13
CA LEU A 138 -4.48 15.17 3.75
C LEU A 138 -4.45 15.23 5.29
N GLY A 139 -3.31 15.60 5.88
CA GLY A 139 -3.13 15.76 7.32
C GLY A 139 -3.10 14.47 8.15
N ASN A 140 -3.22 13.30 7.51
CA ASN A 140 -3.37 12.02 8.24
C ASN A 140 -2.05 11.43 8.73
N ASP A 141 -0.95 11.69 8.04
CA ASP A 141 0.33 11.02 8.28
C ASP A 141 1.30 11.86 9.12
N ILE A 142 1.06 13.16 9.26
CA ILE A 142 1.91 14.08 10.00
C ILE A 142 2.08 13.68 11.48
N PHE A 143 1.01 13.18 12.13
CA PHE A 143 1.07 12.76 13.52
C PHE A 143 1.96 11.53 13.75
N LYS A 144 2.12 10.67 12.73
CA LYS A 144 3.04 9.53 12.79
C LYS A 144 4.50 9.98 12.78
N ILE A 145 4.79 11.02 12.00
CA ILE A 145 6.13 11.62 11.96
C ILE A 145 6.41 12.35 13.27
N LEU A 146 5.47 13.15 13.77
CA LEU A 146 5.60 13.84 15.07
C LEU A 146 5.85 12.87 16.22
N ALA A 147 5.17 11.73 16.22
CA ALA A 147 5.37 10.69 17.22
C ALA A 147 6.76 10.02 17.16
N ALA A 148 7.45 10.13 16.04
CA ALA A 148 8.79 9.58 15.85
C ALA A 148 9.92 10.56 16.18
N VAL A 149 9.59 11.83 16.48
CA VAL A 149 10.57 12.84 16.88
C VAL A 149 11.12 12.52 18.26
N PRO A 150 12.46 12.46 18.44
CA PRO A 150 13.06 12.27 19.75
C PRO A 150 12.77 13.46 20.70
N PRO A 151 12.62 13.22 22.03
CA PRO A 151 12.30 14.29 22.98
C PRO A 151 13.28 15.46 22.95
N GLU A 152 14.55 15.19 22.67
CA GLU A 152 15.61 16.20 22.63
C GLU A 152 15.39 17.22 21.51
N ARG A 153 14.61 16.82 20.48
CA ARG A 153 14.33 17.65 19.31
C ARG A 153 12.94 18.27 19.28
N TYR A 154 12.14 18.10 20.33
CA TYR A 154 10.79 18.72 20.36
C TYR A 154 10.82 20.25 20.18
N LYS A 155 11.85 20.91 20.69
CA LYS A 155 12.04 22.36 20.52
C LYS A 155 12.32 22.81 19.06
N ASP A 156 12.76 21.87 18.22
CA ASP A 156 13.12 22.15 16.83
C ASP A 156 11.91 21.92 15.88
N VAL A 157 10.77 21.46 16.43
CA VAL A 157 9.58 21.14 15.64
C VAL A 157 8.72 22.38 15.43
N ILE A 158 8.43 22.66 14.17
CA ILE A 158 7.43 23.65 13.77
C ILE A 158 6.28 22.87 13.15
N TYR A 159 5.13 22.89 13.82
CA TYR A 159 3.89 22.31 13.28
C TYR A 159 2.97 23.44 12.82
N PHE A 160 2.63 23.40 11.54
CA PHE A 160 1.76 24.39 10.93
C PHE A 160 0.50 23.70 10.36
N ASP A 161 -0.66 24.08 10.90
CA ASP A 161 -1.96 23.66 10.41
C ASP A 161 -2.77 24.89 9.98
N PRO A 162 -2.95 25.13 8.68
CA PRO A 162 -3.72 26.26 8.19
C PRO A 162 -5.20 26.23 8.60
N ALA A 163 -5.73 25.07 8.96
CA ALA A 163 -7.12 24.91 9.39
C ALA A 163 -7.34 25.22 10.88
N ASP A 164 -6.27 25.27 11.68
CA ASP A 164 -6.37 25.63 13.10
C ASP A 164 -6.47 27.15 13.28
N LEU A 165 -7.69 27.64 13.32
CA LEU A 165 -7.98 29.06 13.57
C LEU A 165 -7.77 29.48 15.04
N SER A 166 -7.62 28.55 15.96
CA SER A 166 -7.41 28.85 17.39
C SER A 166 -5.99 29.33 17.67
N ARG A 167 -5.04 29.02 16.80
CA ARG A 167 -3.65 29.40 16.89
C ARG A 167 -3.16 29.92 15.53
N PRO A 168 -3.58 31.12 15.14
CA PRO A 168 -3.16 31.68 13.87
C PRO A 168 -1.65 31.85 13.84
N PHE A 169 -1.03 31.26 12.85
CA PHE A 169 0.40 31.35 12.62
C PHE A 169 0.63 32.24 11.40
N SER A 170 1.47 33.26 11.54
CA SER A 170 1.89 34.07 10.43
C SER A 170 3.30 33.72 10.02
N LEU A 171 3.49 33.33 8.76
CA LEU A 171 4.78 33.06 8.17
C LEU A 171 5.08 34.11 7.11
N ASN A 172 6.11 34.89 7.32
CA ASN A 172 6.58 35.87 6.33
C ASN A 172 7.62 35.20 5.43
N PHE A 173 7.20 34.73 4.27
CA PHE A 173 8.12 34.12 3.28
C PHE A 173 9.08 35.13 2.64
N LEU A 174 8.87 36.41 2.83
CA LEU A 174 9.67 37.51 2.25
C LEU A 174 10.58 38.17 3.30
N GLU A 175 10.62 37.63 4.51
CA GLU A 175 11.54 38.14 5.53
C GLU A 175 12.97 37.80 5.14
N TYR A 176 13.76 38.82 4.96
CA TYR A 176 15.15 38.72 4.56
C TYR A 176 16.00 39.30 5.69
N ASP A 177 16.78 38.47 6.33
CA ASP A 177 17.81 38.89 7.28
C ASP A 177 18.98 39.50 6.50
N ILE A 178 19.22 40.79 6.69
CA ILE A 178 20.36 41.54 6.10
C ILE A 178 21.59 41.31 6.96
#